data_573accf0196d46e1038bcd23754fd86f
#
_entry.id   573accf0196d46e1038bcd23754fd86f
#
_cell.length_a   1.000
_cell.length_b   1.000
_cell.length_c   1.000
_cell.angle_alpha   90.00
_cell.angle_beta   90.00
_cell.angle_gamma   90.00
#
_symmetry.space_group_name_H-M   'P 1'
#
loop_
_entity.id
_entity.type
_entity.pdbx_description
1 polymer ?
#
loop_
_entity_poly.entity_id
_entity_poly.type
_entity_poly.pdbx_seq_one_letter_code
_entity_poly.pdbx_strand_id
1 'polypeptide(L)'
;MRDVVVVGGGPAGSRSAALLARDADVVVLEEHPRSGVPMQCAGLITDDVIELSGVRPDILSTLFGAEVVFPDGTALTVRSDSPKARAVDRADLDSKMADAAMAAGAEYMFGTRFLSSRVSDRVSVDTTAGGIEAALVVGADGHTSSVSAGIPGSGPREYLRGIQADVAWRPDHDDLFRIHLGSRYAPGFFTWEIPCGDFTRVGLCTSWEAGPPMPYLRRLLEDLGAEDRVVGMHSGKIPLHGRG
;
A
#
# COMPACT_ATOMS: atom_id res chain seq x y z
N MET A 1 -6.35 26.76 15.91
CA MET A 1 -4.91 26.55 15.71
C MET A 1 -4.62 25.15 16.18
N ARG A 2 -3.88 24.35 15.42
CA ARG A 2 -3.55 22.93 15.72
C ARG A 2 -2.12 22.82 16.23
N ASP A 3 -1.84 21.78 17.00
CA ASP A 3 -0.44 21.46 17.30
C ASP A 3 0.21 20.76 16.10
N VAL A 4 -0.49 19.79 15.48
CA VAL A 4 0.05 19.02 14.36
C VAL A 4 -0.98 18.86 13.25
N VAL A 5 -0.53 19.09 12.01
CA VAL A 5 -1.23 18.66 10.78
C VAL A 5 -0.50 17.45 10.20
N VAL A 6 -1.18 16.33 10.07
CA VAL A 6 -0.69 15.12 9.37
C VAL A 6 -1.29 15.11 7.96
N VAL A 7 -0.46 15.08 6.93
CA VAL A 7 -0.89 15.03 5.54
C VAL A 7 -0.83 13.60 5.04
N GLY A 8 -1.99 13.02 4.72
CA GLY A 8 -2.18 11.63 4.31
C GLY A 8 -2.71 10.74 5.43
N GLY A 9 -3.88 10.13 5.22
CA GLY A 9 -4.55 9.21 6.15
C GLY A 9 -4.25 7.73 5.88
N GLY A 10 -3.15 7.41 5.18
CA GLY A 10 -2.66 6.04 5.02
C GLY A 10 -1.98 5.50 6.28
N PRO A 11 -1.37 4.29 6.24
CA PRO A 11 -0.81 3.62 7.42
C PRO A 11 0.17 4.48 8.21
N ALA A 12 1.09 5.18 7.53
CA ALA A 12 2.08 6.03 8.18
C ALA A 12 1.43 7.22 8.89
N GLY A 13 0.49 7.90 8.22
CA GLY A 13 -0.19 9.05 8.80
C GLY A 13 -1.13 8.66 9.93
N SER A 14 -1.94 7.62 9.74
CA SER A 14 -2.85 7.13 10.78
C SER A 14 -2.09 6.65 12.03
N ARG A 15 -0.96 5.95 11.85
CA ARG A 15 -0.14 5.53 12.99
C ARG A 15 0.49 6.72 13.72
N SER A 16 1.03 7.67 12.96
CA SER A 16 1.59 8.90 13.53
C SER A 16 0.53 9.67 14.32
N ALA A 17 -0.65 9.86 13.72
CA ALA A 17 -1.76 10.56 14.35
C ALA A 17 -2.22 9.85 15.63
N ALA A 18 -2.36 8.52 15.64
CA ALA A 18 -2.75 7.73 16.80
C ALA A 18 -1.76 7.87 17.99
N LEU A 19 -0.49 8.09 17.69
CA LEU A 19 0.53 8.29 18.73
C LEU A 19 0.54 9.74 19.22
N LEU A 20 0.48 10.70 18.31
CA LEU A 20 0.57 12.13 18.63
C LEU A 20 -0.69 12.66 19.33
N ALA A 21 -1.87 12.19 18.94
CA ALA A 21 -3.15 12.67 19.47
C ALA A 21 -3.37 12.37 20.96
N ARG A 22 -2.49 11.59 21.59
CA ARG A 22 -2.51 11.35 23.03
C ARG A 22 -2.13 12.60 23.84
N ASP A 23 -1.30 13.45 23.28
CA ASP A 23 -0.69 14.58 23.99
C ASP A 23 -0.79 15.89 23.19
N ALA A 24 -1.36 15.89 21.98
CA ALA A 24 -1.40 17.04 21.07
C ALA A 24 -2.74 17.14 20.33
N ASP A 25 -3.10 18.33 19.91
CA ASP A 25 -4.24 18.60 19.01
C ASP A 25 -3.83 18.29 17.55
N VAL A 26 -4.27 17.12 17.05
CA VAL A 26 -3.88 16.58 15.75
C VAL A 26 -5.04 16.60 14.78
N VAL A 27 -4.79 17.12 13.58
CA VAL A 27 -5.70 16.96 12.43
C VAL A 27 -5.01 16.19 11.31
N VAL A 28 -5.70 15.22 10.73
CA VAL A 28 -5.25 14.44 9.57
C VAL A 28 -6.00 14.90 8.33
N LEU A 29 -5.27 15.25 7.29
CA LEU A 29 -5.83 15.56 5.97
C LEU A 29 -5.77 14.30 5.09
N GLU A 30 -6.92 13.82 4.64
CA GLU A 30 -7.02 12.69 3.71
C GLU A 30 -7.83 13.11 2.49
N GLU A 31 -7.24 12.98 1.29
CA GLU A 31 -7.87 13.45 0.05
C GLU A 31 -9.04 12.57 -0.42
N HIS A 32 -9.06 11.30 0.00
CA HIS A 32 -10.13 10.36 -0.31
C HIS A 32 -11.26 10.40 0.74
N PRO A 33 -12.43 9.84 0.42
CA PRO A 33 -13.57 9.82 1.34
C PRO A 33 -13.36 8.91 2.55
N ARG A 34 -12.34 8.05 2.52
CA ARG A 34 -11.90 7.19 3.64
C ARG A 34 -10.48 6.68 3.42
N SER A 35 -9.81 6.27 4.49
CA SER A 35 -8.50 5.61 4.41
C SER A 35 -8.58 4.24 3.73
N GLY A 36 -7.53 3.84 3.02
CA GLY A 36 -7.42 2.55 2.34
C GLY A 36 -8.09 2.47 0.96
N VAL A 37 -8.67 3.55 0.45
CA VAL A 37 -9.34 3.60 -0.85
C VAL A 37 -8.78 4.76 -1.69
N PRO A 38 -8.37 4.50 -2.95
CA PRO A 38 -8.32 3.20 -3.63
C PRO A 38 -7.24 2.28 -3.08
N MET A 39 -7.46 0.96 -3.14
CA MET A 39 -6.47 -0.03 -2.73
C MET A 39 -5.30 -0.06 -3.72
N GLN A 40 -4.07 0.10 -3.23
CA GLN A 40 -2.86 0.18 -4.06
C GLN A 40 -1.79 -0.87 -3.70
N CYS A 41 -2.05 -1.74 -2.73
CA CYS A 41 -1.09 -2.71 -2.22
C CYS A 41 -1.65 -4.13 -2.28
N ALA A 42 -0.78 -5.11 -2.48
CA ALA A 42 -1.16 -6.52 -2.48
C ALA A 42 -1.65 -7.04 -1.12
N GLY A 43 -1.36 -6.33 -0.03
CA GLY A 43 -1.82 -6.72 1.29
C GLY A 43 -1.09 -7.91 1.90
N LEU A 44 0.10 -8.24 1.41
CA LEU A 44 0.95 -9.28 1.99
C LEU A 44 1.89 -8.63 3.01
N ILE A 45 1.69 -8.92 4.29
CA ILE A 45 2.44 -8.30 5.40
C ILE A 45 2.90 -9.35 6.42
N THR A 46 3.90 -9.01 7.23
CA THR A 46 4.38 -9.84 8.34
C THR A 46 3.63 -9.53 9.63
N ASP A 47 3.74 -10.43 10.62
CA ASP A 47 3.15 -10.21 11.95
C ASP A 47 3.72 -8.95 12.63
N ASP A 48 5.02 -8.64 12.41
CA ASP A 48 5.63 -7.39 12.92
C ASP A 48 4.95 -6.14 12.38
N VAL A 49 4.55 -6.15 11.10
CA VAL A 49 3.81 -5.02 10.50
C VAL A 49 2.43 -4.88 11.12
N ILE A 50 1.76 -6.00 11.43
CA ILE A 50 0.47 -5.99 12.14
C ILE A 50 0.66 -5.38 13.55
N GLU A 51 1.69 -5.80 14.27
CA GLU A 51 2.00 -5.25 15.60
C GLU A 51 2.30 -3.74 15.53
N LEU A 52 3.14 -3.33 14.58
CA LEU A 52 3.47 -1.92 14.35
C LEU A 52 2.25 -1.08 13.97
N SER A 53 1.28 -1.65 13.28
CA SER A 53 0.04 -0.94 12.91
C SER A 53 -0.78 -0.53 14.14
N GLY A 54 -0.68 -1.28 15.23
CA GLY A 54 -1.42 -1.07 16.48
C GLY A 54 -2.89 -1.51 16.40
N VAL A 55 -3.28 -2.19 15.32
CA VAL A 55 -4.63 -2.72 15.11
C VAL A 55 -4.58 -4.18 14.62
N ARG A 56 -5.72 -4.85 14.58
CA ARG A 56 -5.84 -6.20 14.05
C ARG A 56 -6.69 -6.19 12.79
N PRO A 57 -6.08 -6.32 11.61
CA PRO A 57 -6.79 -6.40 10.34
C PRO A 57 -7.50 -7.76 10.20
N ASP A 58 -8.45 -7.83 9.28
CA ASP A 58 -9.01 -9.09 8.84
C ASP A 58 -7.95 -9.87 8.03
N ILE A 59 -7.63 -11.07 8.53
CA ILE A 59 -6.66 -11.98 7.91
C ILE A 59 -7.42 -12.82 6.87
N LEU A 60 -7.10 -12.64 5.61
CA LEU A 60 -7.67 -13.40 4.49
C LEU A 60 -7.01 -14.77 4.35
N SER A 61 -5.69 -14.83 4.52
CA SER A 61 -4.91 -16.08 4.52
C SER A 61 -3.64 -15.96 5.35
N THR A 62 -3.19 -17.12 5.87
CA THR A 62 -1.92 -17.26 6.58
C THR A 62 -0.95 -18.05 5.72
N LEU A 63 0.21 -17.48 5.41
CA LEU A 63 1.17 -18.07 4.50
C LEU A 63 2.42 -18.54 5.24
N PHE A 64 2.82 -19.77 4.95
CA PHE A 64 3.95 -20.45 5.59
C PHE A 64 5.21 -20.50 4.70
N GLY A 65 5.14 -19.93 3.50
CA GLY A 65 6.27 -19.92 2.59
C GLY A 65 5.89 -19.43 1.20
N ALA A 66 6.75 -19.77 0.25
CA ALA A 66 6.60 -19.37 -1.14
C ALA A 66 7.00 -20.50 -2.10
N GLU A 67 6.39 -20.53 -3.26
CA GLU A 67 6.85 -21.26 -4.43
C GLU A 67 7.38 -20.28 -5.46
N VAL A 68 8.62 -20.46 -5.87
CA VAL A 68 9.29 -19.63 -6.88
C VAL A 68 9.40 -20.42 -8.17
N VAL A 69 8.71 -19.97 -9.20
CA VAL A 69 8.71 -20.58 -10.55
C VAL A 69 9.70 -19.82 -11.42
N PHE A 70 10.67 -20.55 -11.99
CA PHE A 70 11.70 -20.01 -12.87
C PHE A 70 11.25 -20.00 -14.32
N PRO A 71 11.93 -19.23 -15.20
CA PRO A 71 11.56 -19.12 -16.64
C PRO A 71 11.61 -20.44 -17.42
N ASP A 72 12.37 -21.44 -16.96
CA ASP A 72 12.48 -22.77 -17.56
C ASP A 72 11.37 -23.73 -17.08
N GLY A 73 10.46 -23.24 -16.21
CA GLY A 73 9.36 -24.04 -15.66
C GLY A 73 9.73 -24.82 -14.40
N THR A 74 10.99 -24.78 -13.96
CA THR A 74 11.36 -25.38 -12.67
C THR A 74 10.77 -24.57 -11.52
N ALA A 75 10.48 -25.23 -10.39
CA ALA A 75 9.96 -24.57 -9.21
C ALA A 75 10.77 -24.92 -7.95
N LEU A 76 10.94 -23.95 -7.08
CA LEU A 76 11.53 -24.11 -5.76
C LEU A 76 10.50 -23.73 -4.71
N THR A 77 10.15 -24.69 -3.84
CA THR A 77 9.28 -24.44 -2.69
C THR A 77 10.11 -24.22 -1.44
N VAL A 78 9.90 -23.08 -0.79
CA VAL A 78 10.47 -22.75 0.50
C VAL A 78 9.33 -22.69 1.51
N ARG A 79 9.36 -23.53 2.53
CA ARG A 79 8.31 -23.67 3.53
C ARG A 79 8.89 -23.58 4.94
N SER A 80 8.10 -23.06 5.86
CA SER A 80 8.44 -22.94 7.29
C SER A 80 7.33 -23.57 8.13
N ASP A 81 7.67 -24.00 9.34
CA ASP A 81 6.71 -24.47 10.34
C ASP A 81 5.96 -23.33 11.06
N SER A 82 6.39 -22.10 10.86
CA SER A 82 5.74 -20.90 11.40
C SER A 82 5.27 -19.98 10.28
N PRO A 83 4.19 -19.20 10.49
CA PRO A 83 3.73 -18.19 9.53
C PRO A 83 4.84 -17.22 9.14
N LYS A 84 4.91 -16.88 7.86
CA LYS A 84 5.87 -15.91 7.30
C LYS A 84 5.23 -14.63 6.81
N ALA A 85 3.97 -14.74 6.40
CA ALA A 85 3.19 -13.59 5.97
C ALA A 85 1.69 -13.80 6.20
N ARG A 86 0.96 -12.70 6.21
CA ARG A 86 -0.49 -12.65 6.24
C ARG A 86 -0.97 -11.90 5.00
N ALA A 87 -1.90 -12.49 4.27
CA ALA A 87 -2.70 -11.73 3.32
C ALA A 87 -3.82 -11.04 4.10
N VAL A 88 -3.94 -9.73 3.96
CA VAL A 88 -4.93 -8.93 4.69
C VAL A 88 -5.76 -8.09 3.73
N ASP A 89 -6.97 -7.73 4.16
CA ASP A 89 -7.72 -6.67 3.53
C ASP A 89 -7.08 -5.32 3.88
N ARG A 90 -6.52 -4.64 2.87
CA ARG A 90 -5.85 -3.36 3.07
C ARG A 90 -6.82 -2.22 3.32
N ALA A 91 -8.03 -2.27 2.78
CA ALA A 91 -9.04 -1.25 3.07
C ALA A 91 -9.50 -1.36 4.53
N ASP A 92 -9.66 -2.58 5.04
CA ASP A 92 -9.96 -2.84 6.44
C ASP A 92 -8.82 -2.40 7.36
N LEU A 93 -7.58 -2.81 7.08
CA LEU A 93 -6.42 -2.41 7.88
C LEU A 93 -6.29 -0.88 7.97
N ASP A 94 -6.30 -0.19 6.84
CA ASP A 94 -6.09 1.25 6.78
C ASP A 94 -7.25 2.01 7.45
N SER A 95 -8.49 1.51 7.32
CA SER A 95 -9.66 2.06 8.01
C SER A 95 -9.56 1.89 9.52
N LYS A 96 -9.23 0.68 10.00
CA LYS A 96 -9.03 0.41 11.44
C LYS A 96 -7.91 1.26 12.04
N MET A 97 -6.85 1.55 11.28
CA MET A 97 -5.78 2.44 11.73
C MET A 97 -6.25 3.89 11.85
N ALA A 98 -7.09 4.36 10.93
CA ALA A 98 -7.71 5.69 11.01
C ALA A 98 -8.69 5.77 12.20
N ASP A 99 -9.52 4.73 12.41
CA ASP A 99 -10.43 4.64 13.56
C ASP A 99 -9.67 4.67 14.89
N ALA A 100 -8.54 3.97 14.96
CA ALA A 100 -7.69 3.98 16.16
C ALA A 100 -7.07 5.37 16.41
N ALA A 101 -6.72 6.10 15.36
CA ALA A 101 -6.24 7.48 15.48
C ALA A 101 -7.36 8.43 15.96
N MET A 102 -8.57 8.31 15.42
CA MET A 102 -9.74 9.08 15.88
C MET A 102 -10.10 8.74 17.32
N ALA A 103 -10.05 7.47 17.69
CA ALA A 103 -10.28 7.05 19.08
C ALA A 103 -9.21 7.60 20.06
N ALA A 104 -7.99 7.86 19.58
CA ALA A 104 -6.93 8.50 20.34
C ALA A 104 -7.07 10.03 20.44
N GLY A 105 -8.04 10.65 19.73
CA GLY A 105 -8.33 12.07 19.74
C GLY A 105 -7.96 12.84 18.46
N ALA A 106 -7.41 12.19 17.42
CA ALA A 106 -7.14 12.86 16.16
C ALA A 106 -8.43 13.21 15.41
N GLU A 107 -8.51 14.39 14.84
CA GLU A 107 -9.56 14.79 13.91
C GLU A 107 -9.19 14.38 12.48
N TYR A 108 -10.10 13.80 11.71
CA TYR A 108 -9.90 13.50 10.29
C TYR A 108 -10.73 14.42 9.40
N MET A 109 -10.07 15.05 8.45
CA MET A 109 -10.68 15.82 7.38
C MET A 109 -10.62 14.99 6.09
N PHE A 110 -11.56 14.06 5.93
CA PHE A 110 -11.71 13.27 4.71
C PHE A 110 -12.17 14.15 3.53
N GLY A 111 -11.82 13.76 2.30
CA GLY A 111 -12.10 14.56 1.10
C GLY A 111 -11.31 15.86 1.03
N THR A 112 -10.29 16.02 1.88
CA THR A 112 -9.51 17.26 2.00
C THR A 112 -8.08 17.04 1.55
N ARG A 113 -7.70 17.68 0.45
CA ARG A 113 -6.35 17.58 -0.12
C ARG A 113 -5.48 18.73 0.36
N PHE A 114 -4.25 18.40 0.76
CA PHE A 114 -3.18 19.36 0.98
C PHE A 114 -2.79 20.02 -0.36
N LEU A 115 -2.60 21.32 -0.38
CA LEU A 115 -2.20 22.08 -1.56
C LEU A 115 -0.78 22.63 -1.43
N SER A 116 -0.50 23.29 -0.32
CA SER A 116 0.82 23.88 -0.04
C SER A 116 1.00 24.14 1.45
N SER A 117 2.24 24.42 1.84
CA SER A 117 2.54 24.96 3.17
C SER A 117 3.61 26.02 3.12
N ARG A 118 3.55 26.96 4.07
CA ARG A 118 4.58 27.96 4.31
C ARG A 118 5.00 27.93 5.76
N VAL A 119 6.31 27.86 5.96
CA VAL A 119 6.94 27.84 7.29
C VAL A 119 7.41 29.27 7.64
N SER A 120 6.96 29.76 8.78
CA SER A 120 7.42 30.97 9.43
C SER A 120 7.60 30.67 10.92
N ASP A 121 7.16 31.54 11.83
CA ASP A 121 7.04 31.21 13.27
C ASP A 121 6.04 30.06 13.51
N ARG A 122 5.19 29.80 12.54
CA ARG A 122 4.21 28.71 12.45
C ARG A 122 4.17 28.18 11.03
N VAL A 123 3.42 27.09 10.85
CA VAL A 123 3.17 26.51 9.53
C VAL A 123 1.74 26.84 9.11
N SER A 124 1.61 27.61 8.04
CA SER A 124 0.33 27.82 7.37
C SER A 124 0.16 26.74 6.31
N VAL A 125 -0.92 25.97 6.38
CA VAL A 125 -1.28 24.88 5.47
C VAL A 125 -2.48 25.28 4.65
N ASP A 126 -2.36 25.31 3.34
CA ASP A 126 -3.46 25.52 2.41
C ASP A 126 -4.05 24.18 1.98
N THR A 127 -5.37 24.07 2.04
CA THR A 127 -6.11 22.84 1.67
C THR A 127 -7.29 23.15 0.77
N THR A 128 -7.90 22.12 0.19
CA THR A 128 -9.15 22.26 -0.57
C THR A 128 -10.34 22.71 0.29
N ALA A 129 -10.25 22.59 1.62
CA ALA A 129 -11.29 23.01 2.57
C ALA A 129 -10.98 24.35 3.28
N GLY A 130 -9.85 25.02 2.92
CA GLY A 130 -9.42 26.28 3.53
C GLY A 130 -8.05 26.18 4.19
N GLY A 131 -7.62 27.26 4.85
CA GLY A 131 -6.33 27.35 5.52
C GLY A 131 -6.35 26.81 6.94
N ILE A 132 -5.25 26.18 7.37
CA ILE A 132 -5.04 25.68 8.74
C ILE A 132 -3.69 26.20 9.25
N GLU A 133 -3.68 26.76 10.47
CA GLU A 133 -2.44 27.13 11.16
C GLU A 133 -2.05 26.03 12.16
N ALA A 134 -0.79 25.60 12.11
CA ALA A 134 -0.24 24.57 12.97
C ALA A 134 1.17 24.90 13.49
N ALA A 135 1.59 24.22 14.54
CA ALA A 135 2.98 24.28 15.00
C ALA A 135 3.89 23.37 14.17
N LEU A 136 3.36 22.22 13.70
CA LEU A 136 4.10 21.21 12.95
C LEU A 136 3.27 20.61 11.81
N VAL A 137 3.93 20.25 10.71
CA VAL A 137 3.36 19.42 9.64
C VAL A 137 4.14 18.12 9.51
N VAL A 138 3.42 17.00 9.47
CA VAL A 138 3.96 15.66 9.20
C VAL A 138 3.52 15.22 7.81
N GLY A 139 4.46 15.09 6.88
CA GLY A 139 4.20 14.55 5.55
C GLY A 139 4.13 13.03 5.57
N ALA A 140 2.95 12.46 5.31
CA ALA A 140 2.67 11.04 5.22
C ALA A 140 1.82 10.71 3.96
N ASP A 141 1.91 11.56 2.95
CA ASP A 141 1.11 11.59 1.72
C ASP A 141 1.66 10.67 0.61
N GLY A 142 2.47 9.69 0.99
CA GLY A 142 2.89 8.56 0.16
C GLY A 142 3.94 8.92 -0.90
N HIS A 143 3.99 8.10 -1.95
CA HIS A 143 5.06 8.14 -2.96
C HIS A 143 4.97 9.36 -3.91
N THR A 144 3.83 10.00 -3.98
CA THR A 144 3.61 11.23 -4.77
C THR A 144 3.53 12.46 -3.88
N SER A 145 4.21 12.43 -2.74
CA SER A 145 4.14 13.44 -1.69
C SER A 145 4.26 14.86 -2.21
N SER A 146 3.22 15.66 -1.97
CA SER A 146 3.22 17.10 -2.20
C SER A 146 3.98 17.86 -1.10
N VAL A 147 4.01 17.31 0.11
CA VAL A 147 4.78 17.87 1.23
C VAL A 147 6.27 17.79 0.93
N SER A 148 6.75 16.63 0.47
CA SER A 148 8.16 16.43 0.15
C SER A 148 8.61 17.18 -1.11
N ALA A 149 7.70 17.46 -2.04
CA ALA A 149 8.03 18.21 -3.26
C ALA A 149 8.62 19.61 -2.99
N GLY A 150 8.31 20.20 -1.82
CA GLY A 150 8.91 21.44 -1.35
C GLY A 150 10.32 21.29 -0.74
N ILE A 151 10.83 20.06 -0.57
CA ILE A 151 12.12 19.77 0.06
C ILE A 151 13.12 19.32 -1.02
N PRO A 152 14.20 20.06 -1.29
CA PRO A 152 15.19 19.68 -2.30
C PRO A 152 15.78 18.29 -2.06
N GLY A 153 15.80 17.44 -3.11
CA GLY A 153 16.38 16.11 -3.05
C GLY A 153 15.50 15.05 -2.40
N SER A 154 14.26 15.38 -2.01
CA SER A 154 13.30 14.42 -1.49
C SER A 154 12.52 13.73 -2.61
N GLY A 155 12.10 12.49 -2.33
CA GLY A 155 11.27 11.69 -3.21
C GLY A 155 12.03 10.64 -4.02
N PRO A 156 11.32 9.60 -4.48
CA PRO A 156 11.90 8.53 -5.28
C PRO A 156 12.19 9.03 -6.71
N ARG A 157 13.33 8.60 -7.26
CA ARG A 157 13.76 8.96 -8.63
C ARG A 157 13.18 8.01 -9.68
N GLU A 158 12.84 6.79 -9.26
CA GLU A 158 12.35 5.73 -10.13
C GLU A 158 11.13 5.05 -9.53
N TYR A 159 10.28 4.50 -10.40
CA TYR A 159 9.08 3.78 -10.02
C TYR A 159 8.93 2.50 -10.82
N LEU A 160 8.40 1.47 -10.18
CA LEU A 160 7.77 0.36 -10.88
C LEU A 160 6.28 0.67 -11.11
N ARG A 161 5.74 0.12 -12.18
CA ARG A 161 4.30 0.15 -12.47
C ARG A 161 3.68 -1.15 -12.02
N GLY A 162 2.82 -1.09 -11.01
CA GLY A 162 2.12 -2.25 -10.46
C GLY A 162 0.71 -2.38 -10.96
N ILE A 163 0.28 -3.62 -11.20
CA ILE A 163 -1.10 -3.98 -11.48
C ILE A 163 -1.40 -5.34 -10.86
N GLN A 164 -2.63 -5.53 -10.39
CA GLN A 164 -3.12 -6.80 -9.87
C GLN A 164 -4.61 -6.99 -10.14
N ALA A 165 -5.01 -8.24 -10.26
CA ALA A 165 -6.40 -8.67 -10.36
C ALA A 165 -6.74 -9.55 -9.16
N ASP A 166 -7.93 -9.38 -8.60
CA ASP A 166 -8.55 -10.33 -7.70
C ASP A 166 -9.33 -11.33 -8.58
N VAL A 167 -8.97 -12.61 -8.48
CA VAL A 167 -9.46 -13.69 -9.35
C VAL A 167 -10.24 -14.67 -8.50
N ALA A 168 -11.50 -14.97 -8.85
CA ALA A 168 -12.36 -15.95 -8.18
C ALA A 168 -11.86 -17.38 -8.42
N TRP A 169 -10.73 -17.69 -7.82
CA TRP A 169 -10.03 -18.96 -7.92
C TRP A 169 -9.22 -19.23 -6.64
N ARG A 170 -9.20 -20.49 -6.21
CA ARG A 170 -8.35 -20.95 -5.11
C ARG A 170 -7.25 -21.82 -5.68
N PRO A 171 -5.97 -21.56 -5.37
CA PRO A 171 -4.87 -22.42 -5.78
C PRO A 171 -4.87 -23.73 -4.96
N ASP A 172 -4.20 -24.77 -5.46
CA ASP A 172 -4.08 -26.06 -4.79
C ASP A 172 -3.35 -25.95 -3.43
N HIS A 173 -2.46 -24.97 -3.29
CA HIS A 173 -1.75 -24.64 -2.05
C HIS A 173 -2.15 -23.23 -1.61
N ASP A 174 -3.11 -23.13 -0.69
CA ASP A 174 -3.64 -21.86 -0.19
C ASP A 174 -2.83 -21.26 0.98
N ASP A 175 -1.77 -21.95 1.40
CA ASP A 175 -0.84 -21.55 2.45
C ASP A 175 0.57 -21.16 1.96
N LEU A 176 0.75 -21.08 0.64
CA LEU A 176 1.95 -20.56 -0.02
C LEU A 176 1.57 -19.45 -0.99
N PHE A 177 2.38 -18.40 -1.08
CA PHE A 177 2.27 -17.50 -2.22
C PHE A 177 3.23 -17.93 -3.33
N ARG A 178 2.82 -17.74 -4.58
CA ARG A 178 3.63 -18.11 -5.74
C ARG A 178 4.22 -16.88 -6.39
N ILE A 179 5.47 -16.99 -6.83
CA ILE A 179 6.21 -15.96 -7.55
C ILE A 179 6.67 -16.55 -8.89
N HIS A 180 6.37 -15.88 -10.00
CA HIS A 180 7.01 -16.21 -11.27
C HIS A 180 8.09 -15.19 -11.59
N LEU A 181 9.28 -15.68 -11.86
CA LEU A 181 10.42 -14.89 -12.27
C LEU A 181 10.51 -14.80 -13.78
N GLY A 182 11.18 -13.76 -14.27
CA GLY A 182 11.51 -13.59 -15.67
C GLY A 182 10.66 -12.54 -16.41
N SER A 183 11.23 -12.07 -17.53
CA SER A 183 10.69 -10.95 -18.30
C SER A 183 9.44 -11.27 -19.11
N ARG A 184 9.03 -12.55 -19.20
CA ARG A 184 7.81 -12.96 -19.90
C ARG A 184 6.58 -12.26 -19.33
N TYR A 185 6.50 -12.16 -17.99
CA TYR A 185 5.35 -11.58 -17.28
C TYR A 185 5.69 -10.28 -16.54
N ALA A 186 6.92 -10.13 -16.04
CA ALA A 186 7.27 -9.01 -15.17
C ALA A 186 8.69 -8.48 -15.47
N PRO A 187 8.92 -7.82 -16.64
CA PRO A 187 10.24 -7.29 -16.94
C PRO A 187 10.66 -6.23 -15.94
N GLY A 188 11.81 -6.49 -15.27
CA GLY A 188 12.36 -5.65 -14.22
C GLY A 188 11.85 -5.94 -12.81
N PHE A 189 10.93 -6.93 -12.65
CA PHE A 189 10.44 -7.35 -11.34
C PHE A 189 10.00 -8.83 -11.35
N PHE A 190 8.95 -9.18 -10.57
CA PHE A 190 8.34 -10.50 -10.50
C PHE A 190 6.81 -10.41 -10.46
N THR A 191 6.14 -11.55 -10.64
CA THR A 191 4.70 -11.68 -10.43
C THR A 191 4.41 -12.26 -9.05
N TRP A 192 3.17 -12.14 -8.61
CA TRP A 192 2.68 -12.81 -7.41
C TRP A 192 1.29 -13.43 -7.64
N GLU A 193 1.07 -14.58 -7.01
CA GLU A 193 -0.24 -15.17 -6.78
C GLU A 193 -0.38 -15.32 -5.26
N ILE A 194 -1.26 -14.54 -4.65
CA ILE A 194 -1.44 -14.51 -3.19
C ILE A 194 -2.83 -15.06 -2.88
N PRO A 195 -2.95 -16.21 -2.20
CA PRO A 195 -4.23 -16.71 -1.70
C PRO A 195 -4.85 -15.69 -0.73
N CYS A 196 -6.12 -15.38 -0.93
CA CYS A 196 -6.89 -14.42 -0.13
C CYS A 196 -8.25 -14.99 0.29
N GLY A 197 -8.29 -16.25 0.77
CA GLY A 197 -9.52 -16.94 1.13
C GLY A 197 -10.29 -17.40 -0.10
N ASP A 198 -11.37 -16.70 -0.46
CA ASP A 198 -12.24 -17.09 -1.58
C ASP A 198 -11.74 -16.68 -2.97
N PHE A 199 -10.68 -15.89 -3.02
CA PHE A 199 -10.06 -15.42 -4.26
C PHE A 199 -8.53 -15.48 -4.17
N THR A 200 -7.87 -15.37 -5.31
CA THR A 200 -6.42 -15.21 -5.41
C THR A 200 -6.09 -13.84 -5.99
N ARG A 201 -5.16 -13.14 -5.36
CA ARG A 201 -4.64 -11.88 -5.86
C ARG A 201 -3.46 -12.13 -6.76
N VAL A 202 -3.65 -11.98 -8.07
CA VAL A 202 -2.65 -12.19 -9.11
C VAL A 202 -2.15 -10.84 -9.58
N GLY A 203 -0.84 -10.62 -9.53
CA GLY A 203 -0.31 -9.32 -9.93
C GLY A 203 1.15 -9.35 -10.31
N LEU A 204 1.61 -8.19 -10.77
CA LEU A 204 3.00 -7.99 -11.18
C LEU A 204 3.37 -6.51 -11.14
N CYS A 205 4.68 -6.26 -11.21
CA CYS A 205 5.20 -4.95 -11.56
C CYS A 205 6.07 -5.04 -12.80
N THR A 206 6.16 -3.92 -13.52
CA THR A 206 7.12 -3.73 -14.62
C THR A 206 8.03 -2.55 -14.31
N SER A 207 9.26 -2.59 -14.85
CA SER A 207 10.10 -1.40 -14.88
C SER A 207 9.44 -0.29 -15.72
N TRP A 208 9.88 0.94 -15.52
CA TRP A 208 9.31 2.07 -16.26
C TRP A 208 9.54 1.93 -17.78
N GLU A 209 10.70 1.43 -18.17
CA GLU A 209 11.11 1.22 -19.57
C GLU A 209 10.32 0.12 -20.27
N ALA A 210 9.88 -0.89 -19.52
CA ALA A 210 9.06 -1.98 -20.06
C ALA A 210 7.63 -1.54 -20.44
N GLY A 211 7.21 -0.35 -20.00
CA GLY A 211 5.92 0.22 -20.35
C GLY A 211 4.77 -0.25 -19.45
N PRO A 212 3.52 -0.13 -19.91
CA PRO A 212 2.33 -0.45 -19.14
C PRO A 212 2.26 -1.91 -18.71
N PRO A 213 1.87 -2.23 -17.47
CA PRO A 213 1.87 -3.60 -16.96
C PRO A 213 0.67 -4.45 -17.44
N MET A 214 -0.39 -3.84 -17.94
CA MET A 214 -1.63 -4.54 -18.35
C MET A 214 -1.42 -5.67 -19.39
N PRO A 215 -0.63 -5.51 -20.47
CA PRO A 215 -0.39 -6.61 -21.42
C PRO A 215 0.28 -7.83 -20.78
N TYR A 216 1.14 -7.60 -19.78
CA TYR A 216 1.82 -8.67 -19.04
C TYR A 216 0.87 -9.37 -18.09
N LEU A 217 0.00 -8.63 -17.38
CA LEU A 217 -1.01 -9.23 -16.52
C LEU A 217 -1.99 -10.08 -17.33
N ARG A 218 -2.46 -9.60 -18.47
CA ARG A 218 -3.35 -10.37 -19.35
C ARG A 218 -2.70 -11.70 -19.75
N ARG A 219 -1.46 -11.68 -20.22
CA ARG A 219 -0.72 -12.90 -20.56
C ARG A 219 -0.58 -13.86 -19.39
N LEU A 220 -0.33 -13.35 -18.18
CA LEU A 220 -0.26 -14.18 -16.99
C LEU A 220 -1.62 -14.83 -16.68
N LEU A 221 -2.71 -14.07 -16.76
CA LEU A 221 -4.07 -14.59 -16.54
C LEU A 221 -4.48 -15.60 -17.60
N GLU A 222 -4.11 -15.38 -18.89
CA GLU A 222 -4.31 -16.33 -19.98
C GLU A 222 -3.61 -17.67 -19.69
N ASP A 223 -2.32 -17.62 -19.37
CA ASP A 223 -1.51 -18.81 -19.09
C ASP A 223 -2.00 -19.55 -17.80
N LEU A 224 -2.62 -18.85 -16.87
CA LEU A 224 -3.28 -19.42 -15.68
C LEU A 224 -4.72 -19.90 -15.93
N GLY A 225 -5.31 -19.63 -17.11
CA GLY A 225 -6.72 -19.94 -17.41
C GLY A 225 -7.70 -19.21 -16.49
N ALA A 226 -7.37 -17.98 -16.10
CA ALA A 226 -8.05 -17.22 -15.06
C ALA A 226 -8.72 -15.93 -15.56
N GLU A 227 -8.68 -15.63 -16.86
CA GLU A 227 -9.17 -14.37 -17.44
C GLU A 227 -10.64 -14.11 -17.15
N ASP A 228 -11.50 -15.14 -17.33
CA ASP A 228 -12.95 -15.03 -17.14
C ASP A 228 -13.37 -15.01 -15.66
N ARG A 229 -12.40 -15.10 -14.73
CA ARG A 229 -12.63 -15.15 -13.28
C ARG A 229 -12.21 -13.87 -12.55
N VAL A 230 -11.81 -12.84 -13.27
CA VAL A 230 -11.41 -11.56 -12.67
C VAL A 230 -12.63 -10.86 -12.09
N VAL A 231 -12.60 -10.57 -10.78
CA VAL A 231 -13.69 -9.90 -10.04
C VAL A 231 -13.31 -8.50 -9.57
N GLY A 232 -12.05 -8.16 -9.58
CA GLY A 232 -11.54 -6.83 -9.22
C GLY A 232 -10.19 -6.55 -9.86
N MET A 233 -9.85 -5.27 -10.01
CA MET A 233 -8.57 -4.86 -10.57
C MET A 233 -8.04 -3.61 -9.89
N HIS A 234 -6.74 -3.61 -9.55
CA HIS A 234 -6.08 -2.54 -8.82
C HIS A 234 -4.73 -2.22 -9.45
N SER A 235 -4.32 -0.96 -9.39
CA SER A 235 -3.02 -0.53 -9.90
C SER A 235 -2.37 0.46 -8.95
N GLY A 236 -1.04 0.54 -9.03
CA GLY A 236 -0.28 1.45 -8.20
C GLY A 236 1.15 1.63 -8.73
N LYS A 237 1.90 2.50 -8.07
CA LYS A 237 3.32 2.69 -8.32
C LYS A 237 4.11 2.29 -7.09
N ILE A 238 5.22 1.60 -7.29
CA ILE A 238 6.17 1.27 -6.23
C ILE A 238 7.40 2.16 -6.38
N PRO A 239 7.68 3.02 -5.40
CA PRO A 239 8.87 3.86 -5.46
C PRO A 239 10.11 3.00 -5.26
N LEU A 240 11.12 3.22 -6.11
CA LEU A 240 12.45 2.68 -5.94
C LEU A 240 13.34 3.78 -5.35
N HIS A 241 13.85 3.55 -4.15
CA HIS A 241 14.87 4.43 -3.59
C HIS A 241 16.21 3.99 -4.12
N GLY A 242 16.81 4.82 -4.99
CA GLY A 242 18.20 4.64 -5.36
C GLY A 242 19.06 4.69 -4.08
N ARG A 243 20.05 3.81 -3.97
CA ARG A 243 21.10 3.98 -2.95
C ARG A 243 21.78 5.31 -3.24
N GLY A 244 21.58 6.29 -2.36
CA GLY A 244 22.40 7.51 -2.34
C GLY A 244 23.80 7.21 -1.85
#